data_b72b2fcc6409d972a4222ad0989fd1e0
#
_entry.id   b72b2fcc6409d972a4222ad0989fd1e0
#
_cell.length_a   1.000
_cell.length_b   1.000
_cell.length_c   1.000
_cell.angle_alpha   90.00
_cell.angle_beta   90.00
_cell.angle_gamma   90.00
#
_symmetry.space_group_name_H-M   'P 1'
#
loop_
_entity.id
_entity.type
_entity.pdbx_description
1 polymer ?
#
loop_
_entity_poly.entity_id
_entity_poly.type
_entity_poly.pdbx_seq_one_letter_code
_entity_poly.pdbx_strand_id
1 'polypeptide(L)'
;MYDLFSTLETLSRDSDFSATLSERGGYITFSNSGRRGGTKYFQIGLDSLLQTLRDILANLSAFSGMSDYVESDWRNNGSEYFNDPVANANSTVQTKPLFSTLSKLIIWGNQPAFDDIDSDQRIILQEDALRNTIVKLERIADSFKPAVSLESSSLISPVSNIQTIYYGCPGTGKSHTVKIIAEGENGEKIIKYDDGTNNIFRTTFHPDYDYATFVGCYKPVKENDAIDYKFIPQVFTNAYVCAYRHREDPIYLIIEEINRGNCAQIFGDLFQLLDRTNGESDYAIKPDTELAKYLASQGVPSEELKLPDNLHIYATMNTSDQSLFPMDSAFKRRWAMEYMPINYTQKKASTFTIEVAGQKYPWIKFLEMVNERIVNATDSEDKQMGEFFIKGDVDEREFINKVMFYLWNDVCKDLYNPRHVQGAFFLRVKDKLETEKNDYFTFAELFSDRNQDSRLLLEFFAYLESKYKEEVNPEFTFGPIE
;
A
#
# COMPACT_ATOMS: atom_id res chain seq x y z
N MET A 1 -4.65 -3.21 12.19
CA MET A 1 -5.88 -2.51 11.80
C MET A 1 -7.10 -3.04 12.53
N TYR A 2 -7.39 -4.35 12.51
CA TYR A 2 -8.52 -4.97 13.23
C TYR A 2 -8.56 -4.68 14.74
N ASP A 3 -7.42 -4.70 15.43
CA ASP A 3 -7.36 -4.42 16.88
C ASP A 3 -7.70 -2.97 17.25
N LEU A 4 -7.42 -2.03 16.35
CA LEU A 4 -7.70 -0.61 16.58
C LEU A 4 -9.19 -0.30 16.43
N PHE A 5 -9.86 -0.91 15.43
CA PHE A 5 -11.29 -0.80 15.21
C PHE A 5 -12.07 -1.48 16.34
N SER A 6 -11.64 -2.66 16.80
CA SER A 6 -12.27 -3.35 17.92
C SER A 6 -12.12 -2.58 19.22
N THR A 7 -11.03 -1.85 19.42
CA THR A 7 -10.78 -1.04 20.61
C THR A 7 -11.62 0.25 20.59
N LEU A 8 -11.81 0.90 19.46
CA LEU A 8 -12.73 2.04 19.31
C LEU A 8 -14.19 1.61 19.44
N GLU A 9 -14.60 0.48 18.89
CA GLU A 9 -15.91 -0.13 19.12
C GLU A 9 -16.11 -0.51 20.60
N THR A 10 -15.08 -0.91 21.31
CA THR A 10 -15.14 -1.28 22.73
C THR A 10 -15.33 -0.06 23.64
N LEU A 11 -14.75 1.09 23.28
CA LEU A 11 -15.03 2.37 23.95
C LEU A 11 -16.47 2.85 23.73
N SER A 12 -17.13 2.37 22.71
CA SER A 12 -18.50 2.73 22.37
C SER A 12 -19.60 1.96 23.14
N ARG A 13 -19.26 1.06 24.01
CA ARG A 13 -20.24 0.21 24.74
C ARG A 13 -20.85 0.82 26.00
N ASP A 14 -20.55 2.06 26.33
CA ASP A 14 -21.34 2.79 27.29
C ASP A 14 -22.71 3.13 26.65
N SER A 15 -23.82 2.79 27.31
CA SER A 15 -25.18 2.73 26.75
C SER A 15 -25.68 3.99 26.03
N ASP A 16 -25.01 5.11 26.18
CA ASP A 16 -25.42 6.41 25.68
C ASP A 16 -24.44 7.05 24.67
N PHE A 17 -23.31 6.41 24.34
CA PHE A 17 -22.26 7.01 23.54
C PHE A 17 -21.50 6.00 22.67
N SER A 18 -21.32 6.29 21.38
CA SER A 18 -20.48 5.50 20.47
C SER A 18 -19.51 6.38 19.68
N ALA A 19 -18.34 5.84 19.38
CA ALA A 19 -17.36 6.46 18.51
C ALA A 19 -17.00 5.48 17.40
N THR A 20 -17.08 5.90 16.15
CA THR A 20 -16.72 5.10 14.98
C THR A 20 -15.75 5.89 14.10
N LEU A 21 -14.75 5.22 13.57
CA LEU A 21 -13.82 5.80 12.60
C LEU A 21 -14.37 5.54 11.20
N SER A 22 -14.48 6.57 10.35
CA SER A 22 -14.91 6.38 8.97
C SER A 22 -13.76 5.83 8.14
N GLU A 23 -14.01 4.74 7.39
CA GLU A 23 -13.01 4.08 6.54
C GLU A 23 -12.48 4.99 5.41
N ARG A 24 -13.18 6.06 5.06
CA ARG A 24 -12.92 6.87 3.85
C ARG A 24 -12.40 8.28 4.09
N GLY A 25 -12.09 8.73 5.29
CA GLY A 25 -11.80 10.15 5.37
C GLY A 25 -11.06 10.69 6.58
N GLY A 26 -10.49 9.84 7.40
CA GLY A 26 -9.81 10.33 8.60
C GLY A 26 -10.73 11.11 9.55
N TYR A 27 -12.02 10.76 9.59
CA TYR A 27 -13.01 11.35 10.49
C TYR A 27 -13.39 10.37 11.60
N ILE A 28 -13.52 10.89 12.81
CA ILE A 28 -14.12 10.15 13.92
C ILE A 28 -15.55 10.64 14.10
N THR A 29 -16.50 9.73 13.98
CA THR A 29 -17.91 9.98 14.23
C THR A 29 -18.28 9.57 15.63
N PHE A 30 -18.79 10.50 16.40
CA PHE A 30 -19.32 10.28 17.73
C PHE A 30 -20.84 10.32 17.70
N SER A 31 -21.51 9.39 18.37
CA SER A 31 -22.96 9.42 18.55
C SER A 31 -23.33 9.49 20.02
N ASN A 32 -24.34 10.27 20.35
CA ASN A 32 -24.88 10.39 21.70
C ASN A 32 -26.40 10.17 21.66
N SER A 33 -26.89 9.16 22.35
CA SER A 33 -28.32 8.88 22.55
C SER A 33 -28.81 9.55 23.84
N GLY A 34 -29.19 10.82 23.73
CA GLY A 34 -29.75 11.57 24.89
C GLY A 34 -31.14 11.07 25.30
N ARG A 35 -31.42 11.09 26.62
CA ARG A 35 -32.72 10.64 27.25
C ARG A 35 -33.98 11.34 26.76
N ARG A 36 -33.89 12.36 25.90
CA ARG A 36 -35.06 13.10 25.32
C ARG A 36 -34.82 13.40 23.84
N GLY A 37 -35.03 12.39 23.01
CA GLY A 37 -35.24 12.56 21.56
C GLY A 37 -34.00 12.51 20.66
N GLY A 38 -33.80 11.38 20.00
CA GLY A 38 -32.94 11.19 18.83
C GLY A 38 -31.44 11.07 19.11
N THR A 39 -30.77 10.18 18.39
CA THR A 39 -29.32 10.07 18.39
C THR A 39 -28.75 11.29 17.68
N LYS A 40 -27.85 12.01 18.34
CA LYS A 40 -27.11 13.12 17.72
C LYS A 40 -25.73 12.59 17.30
N TYR A 41 -25.36 12.89 16.07
CA TYR A 41 -24.08 12.55 15.48
C TYR A 41 -23.18 13.78 15.41
N PHE A 42 -21.90 13.54 15.60
CA PHE A 42 -20.90 14.57 15.58
C PHE A 42 -19.64 13.97 14.94
N GLN A 43 -19.07 14.65 13.96
CA GLN A 43 -17.86 14.22 13.25
C GLN A 43 -16.74 15.21 13.46
N ILE A 44 -15.52 14.73 13.66
CA ILE A 44 -14.32 15.53 13.75
C ILE A 44 -13.24 14.93 12.85
N GLY A 45 -12.57 15.75 12.06
CA GLY A 45 -11.41 15.34 11.30
C GLY A 45 -10.27 14.91 12.23
N LEU A 46 -9.57 13.84 11.88
CA LEU A 46 -8.47 13.31 12.70
C LEU A 46 -7.34 14.34 12.84
N ASP A 47 -7.03 15.09 11.79
CA ASP A 47 -6.02 16.16 11.83
C ASP A 47 -6.42 17.30 12.77
N SER A 48 -7.70 17.72 12.73
CA SER A 48 -8.24 18.74 13.63
C SER A 48 -8.23 18.28 15.09
N LEU A 49 -8.53 17.01 15.34
CA LEU A 49 -8.45 16.41 16.67
C LEU A 49 -7.00 16.36 17.17
N LEU A 50 -6.06 15.94 16.34
CA LEU A 50 -4.63 15.92 16.67
C LEU A 50 -4.11 17.33 16.98
N GLN A 51 -4.48 18.33 16.18
CA GLN A 51 -4.09 19.71 16.42
C GLN A 51 -4.63 20.21 17.76
N THR A 52 -5.89 19.93 18.06
CA THR A 52 -6.51 20.29 19.35
C THR A 52 -5.78 19.66 20.54
N LEU A 53 -5.43 18.38 20.45
CA LEU A 53 -4.69 17.70 21.54
C LEU A 53 -3.26 18.25 21.69
N ARG A 54 -2.59 18.63 20.62
CA ARG A 54 -1.27 19.26 20.64
C ARG A 54 -1.34 20.67 21.26
N ASP A 55 -2.37 21.45 20.95
CA ASP A 55 -2.58 22.78 21.52
C ASP A 55 -2.86 22.71 23.03
N ILE A 56 -3.66 21.72 23.47
CA ILE A 56 -3.86 21.44 24.90
C ILE A 56 -2.53 21.07 25.55
N LEU A 57 -1.74 20.20 24.95
CA LEU A 57 -0.44 19.79 25.47
C LEU A 57 0.55 20.96 25.59
N ALA A 58 0.59 21.84 24.60
CA ALA A 58 1.47 23.00 24.58
C ALA A 58 1.12 24.05 25.64
N ASN A 59 -0.14 24.10 26.06
CA ASN A 59 -0.67 25.09 27.00
C ASN A 59 -1.08 24.51 28.35
N LEU A 60 -0.64 23.31 28.71
CA LEU A 60 -1.02 22.62 29.95
C LEU A 60 -0.82 23.47 31.22
N SER A 61 0.24 24.30 31.28
CA SER A 61 0.53 25.16 32.41
C SER A 61 -0.41 26.38 32.56
N ALA A 62 -1.14 26.72 31.48
CA ALA A 62 -2.14 27.79 31.47
C ALA A 62 -3.50 27.30 32.02
N PHE A 63 -3.69 25.99 32.14
CA PHE A 63 -4.95 25.37 32.55
C PHE A 63 -4.94 24.96 34.02
N SER A 64 -5.05 25.90 34.92
CA SER A 64 -5.23 25.59 36.37
C SER A 64 -6.66 25.17 36.73
N GLY A 65 -7.61 25.30 35.82
CA GLY A 65 -9.00 24.87 35.94
C GLY A 65 -9.61 24.65 34.58
N MET A 66 -9.56 23.42 34.11
CA MET A 66 -9.94 23.07 32.72
C MET A 66 -11.42 23.23 32.40
N SER A 67 -12.29 23.19 33.42
CA SER A 67 -13.72 23.49 33.26
C SER A 67 -13.97 24.88 32.66
N ASP A 68 -13.14 25.86 33.05
CA ASP A 68 -13.33 27.25 32.66
C ASP A 68 -12.85 27.59 31.26
N TYR A 69 -11.70 27.02 30.85
CA TYR A 69 -11.16 27.27 29.50
C TYR A 69 -11.99 26.61 28.42
N VAL A 70 -12.27 25.35 28.57
CA VAL A 70 -12.98 24.62 27.52
C VAL A 70 -14.46 25.01 27.45
N GLU A 71 -15.10 25.38 28.57
CA GLU A 71 -16.45 25.98 28.51
C GLU A 71 -16.45 27.35 27.88
N SER A 72 -15.45 28.19 28.11
CA SER A 72 -15.41 29.54 27.56
C SER A 72 -14.86 29.60 26.14
N ASP A 73 -13.79 28.92 25.84
CA ASP A 73 -13.14 28.99 24.55
C ASP A 73 -13.91 28.21 23.46
N TRP A 74 -14.42 27.05 23.81
CA TRP A 74 -15.23 26.25 22.91
C TRP A 74 -16.66 26.78 22.71
N ARG A 75 -17.19 27.53 23.65
CA ARG A 75 -18.44 28.28 23.44
C ARG A 75 -18.26 29.48 22.52
N ASN A 76 -17.11 30.13 22.58
CA ASN A 76 -16.87 31.39 21.86
C ASN A 76 -16.17 31.15 20.52
N ASN A 77 -15.30 30.13 20.40
CA ASN A 77 -14.44 29.90 19.24
C ASN A 77 -14.62 28.49 18.62
N GLY A 78 -15.58 27.70 19.11
CA GLY A 78 -15.79 26.32 18.65
C GLY A 78 -15.98 26.15 17.14
N SER A 79 -16.41 27.21 16.43
CA SER A 79 -16.51 27.24 14.98
C SER A 79 -15.14 27.40 14.27
N GLU A 80 -14.11 27.90 14.95
CA GLU A 80 -12.76 28.05 14.39
C GLU A 80 -11.95 26.75 14.52
N TYR A 81 -12.15 26.00 15.59
CA TYR A 81 -11.51 24.68 15.77
C TYR A 81 -12.12 23.58 14.92
N PHE A 82 -13.38 23.74 14.50
CA PHE A 82 -14.09 22.84 13.62
C PHE A 82 -14.29 23.47 12.23
N ASN A 83 -13.22 23.79 11.55
CA ASN A 83 -13.23 24.24 10.15
C ASN A 83 -13.63 23.14 9.16
N ASP A 84 -14.42 22.18 9.61
CA ASP A 84 -14.93 21.11 8.76
C ASP A 84 -16.32 21.50 8.26
N PRO A 85 -16.55 21.61 6.93
CA PRO A 85 -17.86 21.97 6.36
C PRO A 85 -18.99 21.00 6.77
N VAL A 86 -18.66 19.76 7.12
CA VAL A 86 -19.63 18.76 7.59
C VAL A 86 -20.04 19.00 9.05
N ALA A 87 -19.13 19.46 9.90
CA ALA A 87 -19.43 19.79 11.29
C ALA A 87 -20.31 21.05 11.43
N ASN A 88 -20.19 21.99 10.48
CA ASN A 88 -20.98 23.22 10.47
C ASN A 88 -22.45 23.05 10.10
N ALA A 89 -22.84 21.95 9.47
CA ALA A 89 -24.24 21.72 9.08
C ALA A 89 -25.19 21.43 10.27
N ASN A 90 -24.68 21.12 11.47
CA ASN A 90 -25.46 20.77 12.66
C ASN A 90 -25.05 21.53 13.92
N SER A 91 -24.99 22.84 13.86
CA SER A 91 -24.40 23.78 14.81
C SER A 91 -25.16 23.95 16.13
N THR A 92 -25.17 22.95 16.98
CA THR A 92 -25.27 23.15 18.43
C THR A 92 -24.42 22.11 19.13
N VAL A 93 -23.11 22.26 19.02
CA VAL A 93 -22.16 21.48 19.77
C VAL A 93 -22.29 21.88 21.25
N GLN A 94 -22.90 21.01 22.04
CA GLN A 94 -22.89 21.18 23.49
C GLN A 94 -21.52 20.72 23.99
N THR A 95 -20.80 21.58 24.67
CA THR A 95 -19.42 21.40 25.18
C THR A 95 -19.24 20.16 26.07
N LYS A 96 -20.24 19.78 26.85
CA LYS A 96 -20.19 18.60 27.74
C LYS A 96 -19.94 17.25 27.03
N PRO A 97 -20.60 16.92 25.90
CA PRO A 97 -20.34 15.66 25.18
C PRO A 97 -18.92 15.55 24.68
N LEU A 98 -18.31 16.66 24.27
CA LEU A 98 -16.96 16.66 23.73
C LEU A 98 -15.90 16.37 24.80
N PHE A 99 -16.06 16.88 26.02
CA PHE A 99 -15.17 16.57 27.14
C PHE A 99 -15.19 15.10 27.53
N SER A 100 -16.40 14.58 27.67
CA SER A 100 -16.57 13.14 27.91
C SER A 100 -15.90 12.31 26.83
N THR A 101 -15.95 12.79 25.58
CA THR A 101 -15.32 12.15 24.44
C THR A 101 -13.79 12.21 24.48
N LEU A 102 -13.21 13.37 24.76
CA LEU A 102 -11.76 13.54 24.89
C LEU A 102 -11.22 12.74 26.07
N SER A 103 -11.91 12.73 27.20
CA SER A 103 -11.52 11.93 28.35
C SER A 103 -11.50 10.44 28.04
N LYS A 104 -12.54 9.93 27.37
CA LYS A 104 -12.61 8.53 26.94
C LYS A 104 -11.52 8.19 25.91
N LEU A 105 -11.21 9.12 25.00
CA LEU A 105 -10.14 8.96 24.02
C LEU A 105 -8.76 8.88 24.69
N ILE A 106 -8.52 9.68 25.72
CA ILE A 106 -7.25 9.66 26.49
C ILE A 106 -7.14 8.38 27.30
N ILE A 107 -8.23 7.92 27.92
CA ILE A 107 -8.27 6.61 28.58
C ILE A 107 -7.92 5.49 27.60
N TRP A 108 -8.55 5.48 26.44
CA TRP A 108 -8.23 4.53 25.38
C TRP A 108 -6.75 4.61 24.93
N GLY A 109 -6.23 5.82 24.76
CA GLY A 109 -4.84 6.06 24.39
C GLY A 109 -3.82 5.42 25.34
N ASN A 110 -4.20 5.20 26.58
CA ASN A 110 -3.32 4.73 27.66
C ASN A 110 -3.63 3.31 28.16
N GLN A 111 -4.57 2.59 27.56
CA GLN A 111 -4.84 1.20 27.95
C GLN A 111 -3.58 0.31 27.77
N PRO A 112 -3.30 -0.65 28.67
CA PRO A 112 -4.14 -1.11 29.81
C PRO A 112 -3.92 -0.36 31.13
N ALA A 113 -3.14 0.70 31.17
CA ALA A 113 -2.74 1.36 32.43
C ALA A 113 -3.90 2.01 33.22
N PHE A 114 -5.07 2.17 32.57
CA PHE A 114 -6.22 2.89 33.11
C PHE A 114 -7.55 2.11 33.08
N ASP A 115 -7.51 0.79 33.24
CA ASP A 115 -8.72 -0.05 33.17
C ASP A 115 -9.79 0.25 34.26
N ASP A 116 -9.43 0.95 35.35
CA ASP A 116 -10.27 1.21 36.54
C ASP A 116 -10.59 2.69 36.80
N ILE A 117 -10.28 3.60 35.87
CA ILE A 117 -10.54 5.03 36.14
C ILE A 117 -11.94 5.39 35.61
N ASP A 118 -12.86 5.51 36.54
CA ASP A 118 -14.14 6.22 36.36
C ASP A 118 -13.85 7.61 35.76
N SER A 119 -14.61 8.02 34.76
CA SER A 119 -14.46 9.16 33.85
C SER A 119 -14.09 10.51 34.54
N ASP A 120 -12.95 10.55 35.21
CA ASP A 120 -12.45 11.78 35.84
C ASP A 120 -11.90 12.71 34.76
N GLN A 121 -12.53 13.86 34.56
CA GLN A 121 -12.13 14.90 33.59
C GLN A 121 -10.70 15.39 33.78
N ARG A 122 -10.03 15.07 34.92
CA ARG A 122 -8.64 15.44 35.24
C ARG A 122 -7.60 14.67 34.42
N ILE A 123 -7.96 13.53 33.82
CA ILE A 123 -7.02 12.74 33.04
C ILE A 123 -6.49 13.51 31.80
N ILE A 124 -7.27 14.45 31.30
CA ILE A 124 -6.91 15.31 30.16
C ILE A 124 -5.71 16.20 30.47
N LEU A 125 -5.45 16.47 31.74
CA LEU A 125 -4.34 17.33 32.21
C LEU A 125 -3.06 16.57 32.53
N GLN A 126 -3.04 15.26 32.30
CA GLN A 126 -1.83 14.46 32.48
C GLN A 126 -1.01 14.48 31.20
N GLU A 127 0.15 15.14 31.25
CA GLU A 127 1.04 15.31 30.10
C GLU A 127 1.38 14.00 29.41
N ASP A 128 1.76 12.97 30.16
CA ASP A 128 2.12 11.67 29.61
C ASP A 128 0.93 10.96 28.96
N ALA A 129 -0.27 11.08 29.53
CA ALA A 129 -1.47 10.50 28.98
C ALA A 129 -1.87 11.16 27.65
N LEU A 130 -1.73 12.48 27.55
CA LEU A 130 -1.94 13.23 26.32
C LEU A 130 -0.93 12.84 25.24
N ARG A 131 0.37 12.80 25.58
CA ARG A 131 1.44 12.41 24.65
C ARG A 131 1.21 11.00 24.07
N ASN A 132 0.89 10.04 24.92
CA ASN A 132 0.61 8.67 24.49
C ASN A 132 -0.59 8.59 23.54
N THR A 133 -1.64 9.36 23.84
CA THR A 133 -2.84 9.42 23.00
C THR A 133 -2.54 10.05 21.64
N ILE A 134 -1.79 11.16 21.61
CA ILE A 134 -1.36 11.83 20.38
C ILE A 134 -0.55 10.85 19.51
N VAL A 135 0.44 10.17 20.07
CA VAL A 135 1.27 9.19 19.33
C VAL A 135 0.43 8.06 18.73
N LYS A 136 -0.56 7.54 19.45
CA LYS A 136 -1.47 6.52 18.90
C LYS A 136 -2.34 7.04 17.78
N LEU A 137 -2.89 8.25 17.91
CA LEU A 137 -3.71 8.89 16.89
C LEU A 137 -2.88 9.29 15.66
N GLU A 138 -1.63 9.72 15.83
CA GLU A 138 -0.71 10.00 14.73
C GLU A 138 -0.44 8.74 13.88
N ARG A 139 -0.22 7.61 14.51
CA ARG A 139 -0.07 6.32 13.79
C ARG A 139 -1.32 5.96 12.98
N ILE A 140 -2.50 6.28 13.50
CA ILE A 140 -3.76 6.10 12.78
C ILE A 140 -3.83 7.08 11.62
N ALA A 141 -3.57 8.37 11.85
CA ALA A 141 -3.59 9.41 10.83
C ALA A 141 -2.62 9.08 9.69
N ASP A 142 -1.41 8.60 10.02
CA ASP A 142 -0.41 8.20 9.03
C ASP A 142 -0.86 6.99 8.20
N SER A 143 -1.72 6.12 8.75
CA SER A 143 -2.29 5.00 7.99
C SER A 143 -3.36 5.44 6.96
N PHE A 144 -3.94 6.64 7.12
CA PHE A 144 -4.93 7.22 6.20
C PHE A 144 -4.36 8.28 5.26
N LYS A 145 -3.16 8.79 5.51
CA LYS A 145 -2.51 9.70 4.57
C LYS A 145 -2.15 8.93 3.32
N PRO A 146 -2.64 9.35 2.12
CA PRO A 146 -2.05 8.89 0.89
C PRO A 146 -0.55 9.22 0.98
N ALA A 147 0.30 8.28 0.55
CA ALA A 147 1.76 8.43 0.62
C ALA A 147 2.16 9.81 0.09
N VAL A 148 2.48 10.71 1.01
CA VAL A 148 2.86 12.09 0.69
C VAL A 148 4.16 12.04 -0.07
N SER A 149 4.18 12.68 -1.24
CA SER A 149 5.35 12.97 -2.05
C SER A 149 6.56 13.29 -1.16
N LEU A 150 7.61 12.49 -1.34
CA LEU A 150 8.96 12.78 -0.85
C LEU A 150 9.49 14.07 -1.50
N GLU A 151 9.14 15.22 -0.92
CA GLU A 151 9.97 16.41 -1.01
C GLU A 151 10.53 16.67 0.39
N SER A 152 11.81 16.39 0.48
CA SER A 152 12.79 16.90 1.45
C SER A 152 12.27 17.40 2.79
N SER A 153 12.30 16.55 3.79
CA SER A 153 12.74 16.95 5.12
C SER A 153 13.38 15.77 5.84
N SER A 154 14.57 16.04 6.27
CA SER A 154 15.53 15.26 6.99
C SER A 154 14.96 14.47 8.17
N LEU A 155 15.49 13.24 8.35
CA LEU A 155 15.68 12.55 9.62
C LEU A 155 14.46 11.84 10.23
N ILE A 156 13.92 10.86 9.51
CA ILE A 156 13.71 9.55 10.10
C ILE A 156 14.54 8.60 9.24
N SER A 157 15.66 8.16 9.77
CA SER A 157 16.34 7.00 9.20
C SER A 157 15.28 5.91 9.20
N PRO A 158 14.88 5.36 8.04
CA PRO A 158 14.11 4.13 8.06
C PRO A 158 14.96 3.16 8.87
N VAL A 159 14.39 2.50 9.86
CA VAL A 159 14.94 1.24 10.33
C VAL A 159 14.99 0.44 9.04
N SER A 160 16.17 0.32 8.47
CA SER A 160 16.37 -0.32 7.19
C SER A 160 16.03 -1.77 7.42
N ASN A 161 14.79 -2.13 7.15
CA ASN A 161 14.41 -3.53 7.13
C ASN A 161 15.29 -4.16 6.07
N ILE A 162 16.26 -4.89 6.53
CA ILE A 162 17.30 -5.50 5.68
C ILE A 162 16.68 -6.51 4.69
N GLN A 163 15.39 -6.84 4.90
CA GLN A 163 14.65 -7.86 4.17
C GLN A 163 13.18 -7.47 4.06
N THR A 164 12.75 -7.03 2.85
CA THR A 164 11.43 -6.45 2.65
C THR A 164 10.78 -6.94 1.36
N ILE A 165 9.49 -7.28 1.42
CA ILE A 165 8.64 -7.50 0.23
C ILE A 165 7.76 -6.29 0.03
N TYR A 166 7.92 -5.60 -1.10
CA TYR A 166 7.04 -4.52 -1.57
C TYR A 166 5.89 -5.13 -2.36
N TYR A 167 4.66 -4.97 -1.89
CA TYR A 167 3.49 -5.60 -2.51
C TYR A 167 2.36 -4.62 -2.79
N GLY A 168 1.48 -4.98 -3.72
CA GLY A 168 0.32 -4.19 -4.13
C GLY A 168 -0.07 -4.49 -5.57
N CYS A 169 -1.08 -3.80 -6.08
CA CYS A 169 -1.58 -4.00 -7.44
C CYS A 169 -0.54 -3.59 -8.52
N PRO A 170 -0.70 -4.04 -9.77
CA PRO A 170 0.23 -3.72 -10.84
C PRO A 170 0.24 -2.21 -11.16
N GLY A 171 1.42 -1.63 -11.35
CA GLY A 171 1.57 -0.22 -11.72
C GLY A 171 1.68 0.77 -10.55
N THR A 172 1.82 0.32 -9.29
CA THR A 172 2.06 1.20 -8.13
C THR A 172 3.53 1.60 -7.93
N GLY A 173 4.42 1.25 -8.84
CA GLY A 173 5.83 1.67 -8.78
C GLY A 173 6.73 0.82 -7.89
N LYS A 174 6.34 -0.38 -7.44
CA LYS A 174 7.13 -1.28 -6.58
C LYS A 174 8.59 -1.44 -7.01
N SER A 175 8.82 -1.91 -8.24
CA SER A 175 10.18 -2.13 -8.77
C SER A 175 10.97 -0.82 -8.90
N HIS A 176 10.28 0.31 -9.15
CA HIS A 176 10.92 1.62 -9.19
C HIS A 176 11.38 2.04 -7.79
N THR A 177 10.55 1.87 -6.78
CA THR A 177 10.88 2.16 -5.37
C THR A 177 12.09 1.35 -4.93
N VAL A 178 12.09 0.03 -5.17
CA VAL A 178 13.23 -0.83 -4.86
C VAL A 178 14.50 -0.38 -5.60
N LYS A 179 14.36 0.02 -6.86
CA LYS A 179 15.48 0.59 -7.64
C LYS A 179 16.03 1.85 -6.98
N ILE A 180 15.21 2.81 -6.61
CA ILE A 180 15.64 4.06 -5.97
C ILE A 180 16.33 3.78 -4.62
N ILE A 181 15.82 2.83 -3.84
CA ILE A 181 16.44 2.45 -2.56
C ILE A 181 17.84 1.90 -2.78
N ALA A 182 18.01 0.97 -3.71
CA ALA A 182 19.26 0.25 -3.92
C ALA A 182 20.27 1.01 -4.81
N GLU A 183 19.79 1.69 -5.85
CA GLU A 183 20.65 2.30 -6.87
C GLU A 183 20.73 3.83 -6.73
N GLY A 184 19.74 4.48 -6.06
CA GLY A 184 19.55 5.92 -6.10
C GLY A 184 18.81 6.38 -7.36
N GLU A 185 18.42 7.66 -7.41
CA GLU A 185 17.67 8.20 -8.56
C GLU A 185 18.49 8.16 -9.86
N ASN A 186 19.77 8.48 -9.77
CA ASN A 186 20.70 8.58 -10.91
C ASN A 186 21.80 7.50 -10.88
N GLY A 187 21.64 6.47 -10.06
CA GLY A 187 22.64 5.40 -9.90
C GLY A 187 23.79 5.77 -8.98
N GLU A 188 23.66 6.80 -8.17
CA GLU A 188 24.70 7.32 -7.28
C GLU A 188 25.05 6.36 -6.12
N LYS A 189 24.19 5.37 -5.83
CA LYS A 189 24.45 4.33 -4.82
C LYS A 189 25.09 3.07 -5.38
N ILE A 190 25.31 3.01 -6.68
CA ILE A 190 25.94 1.86 -7.31
C ILE A 190 27.44 1.92 -7.06
N ILE A 191 27.96 0.95 -6.31
CA ILE A 191 29.37 0.77 -6.03
C ILE A 191 29.92 -0.24 -7.03
N LYS A 192 30.96 0.14 -7.79
CA LYS A 192 31.64 -0.75 -8.73
C LYS A 192 32.94 -1.23 -8.13
N TYR A 193 33.22 -2.51 -8.25
CA TYR A 193 34.43 -3.15 -7.73
C TYR A 193 35.44 -3.43 -8.83
N ASP A 194 36.71 -3.65 -8.45
CA ASP A 194 37.84 -3.86 -9.37
C ASP A 194 37.70 -5.13 -10.21
N ASP A 195 36.94 -6.11 -9.72
CA ASP A 195 36.63 -7.35 -10.44
C ASP A 195 35.51 -7.21 -11.51
N GLY A 196 35.00 -6.00 -11.70
CA GLY A 196 33.96 -5.69 -12.66
C GLY A 196 32.54 -5.95 -12.14
N THR A 197 32.37 -6.40 -10.90
CA THR A 197 31.10 -6.57 -10.25
C THR A 197 30.62 -5.26 -9.64
N ASN A 198 29.39 -5.24 -9.10
CA ASN A 198 28.85 -4.13 -8.34
C ASN A 198 28.02 -4.65 -7.16
N ASN A 199 27.53 -3.74 -6.33
CA ASN A 199 26.76 -4.05 -5.13
C ASN A 199 25.29 -4.40 -5.39
N ILE A 200 24.83 -4.50 -6.65
CA ILE A 200 23.44 -4.76 -7.01
C ILE A 200 23.31 -6.09 -7.74
N PHE A 201 22.55 -7.01 -7.18
CA PHE A 201 22.24 -8.31 -7.76
C PHE A 201 20.74 -8.40 -7.97
N ARG A 202 20.27 -8.64 -9.20
CA ARG A 202 18.84 -8.64 -9.53
C ARG A 202 18.46 -9.92 -10.26
N THR A 203 17.31 -10.47 -9.89
CA THR A 203 16.69 -11.62 -10.55
C THR A 203 15.19 -11.49 -10.59
N THR A 204 14.54 -12.28 -11.44
CA THR A 204 13.06 -12.36 -11.52
C THR A 204 12.66 -13.81 -11.33
N PHE A 205 11.76 -14.08 -10.39
CA PHE A 205 11.22 -15.42 -10.22
C PHE A 205 10.19 -15.73 -11.29
N HIS A 206 10.14 -16.99 -11.70
CA HIS A 206 9.18 -17.55 -12.66
C HIS A 206 8.88 -19.02 -12.29
N PRO A 207 7.86 -19.67 -12.87
CA PRO A 207 7.44 -21.01 -12.45
C PRO A 207 8.54 -22.08 -12.49
N ASP A 208 9.47 -21.99 -13.44
CA ASP A 208 10.57 -22.96 -13.60
C ASP A 208 11.84 -22.55 -12.82
N TYR A 209 11.78 -21.50 -11.97
CA TYR A 209 12.92 -21.06 -11.17
C TYR A 209 13.11 -22.01 -9.98
N ASP A 210 14.32 -22.47 -9.75
CA ASP A 210 14.65 -23.45 -8.71
C ASP A 210 15.91 -23.06 -7.90
N TYR A 211 16.24 -23.89 -6.92
CA TYR A 211 17.43 -23.72 -6.08
C TYR A 211 18.72 -23.63 -6.92
N ALA A 212 18.87 -24.49 -7.95
CA ALA A 212 20.05 -24.50 -8.80
C ALA A 212 20.21 -23.22 -9.62
N THR A 213 19.09 -22.61 -10.01
CA THR A 213 19.07 -21.32 -10.73
C THR A 213 19.30 -20.14 -9.80
N PHE A 214 18.95 -20.27 -8.51
CA PHE A 214 19.12 -19.22 -7.50
C PHE A 214 20.50 -19.25 -6.83
N VAL A 215 20.92 -20.40 -6.38
CA VAL A 215 22.17 -20.61 -5.63
C VAL A 215 23.32 -21.00 -6.54
N GLY A 216 23.10 -21.99 -7.37
CA GLY A 216 24.11 -22.54 -8.27
C GLY A 216 24.06 -24.07 -8.31
N CYS A 217 24.76 -24.59 -9.26
CA CYS A 217 24.88 -26.05 -9.39
C CYS A 217 26.13 -26.46 -10.13
N TYR A 218 26.46 -27.73 -10.05
CA TYR A 218 27.58 -28.38 -10.71
C TYR A 218 27.24 -28.64 -12.17
N LYS A 219 27.95 -28.01 -13.10
CA LYS A 219 27.70 -28.11 -14.55
C LYS A 219 28.97 -28.50 -15.32
N PRO A 220 28.80 -29.22 -16.46
CA PRO A 220 29.93 -29.47 -17.36
C PRO A 220 30.32 -28.15 -18.04
N VAL A 221 31.62 -27.84 -18.01
CA VAL A 221 32.25 -26.68 -18.66
C VAL A 221 33.34 -27.20 -19.60
N LYS A 222 33.34 -26.72 -20.86
CA LYS A 222 34.41 -27.07 -21.79
C LYS A 222 35.60 -26.14 -21.57
N GLU A 223 36.73 -26.72 -21.14
CA GLU A 223 37.98 -26.02 -20.99
C GLU A 223 39.10 -26.80 -21.77
N ASN A 224 39.86 -26.10 -22.59
CA ASN A 224 40.99 -26.66 -23.33
C ASN A 224 40.70 -28.00 -24.05
N ASP A 225 39.52 -28.09 -24.72
CA ASP A 225 39.01 -29.29 -25.41
C ASP A 225 38.67 -30.50 -24.52
N ALA A 226 38.72 -30.36 -23.21
CA ALA A 226 38.19 -31.32 -22.23
C ALA A 226 36.92 -30.81 -21.59
N ILE A 227 36.04 -31.74 -21.19
CA ILE A 227 34.86 -31.43 -20.37
C ILE A 227 35.30 -31.58 -18.92
N ASP A 228 35.26 -30.48 -18.19
CA ASP A 228 35.41 -30.45 -16.75
C ASP A 228 34.09 -30.12 -16.10
N TYR A 229 33.90 -30.45 -14.83
CA TYR A 229 32.69 -30.13 -14.06
C TYR A 229 33.04 -29.10 -13.00
N LYS A 230 32.29 -27.99 -12.98
CA LYS A 230 32.50 -26.91 -12.02
C LYS A 230 31.20 -26.46 -11.39
N PHE A 231 31.28 -26.00 -10.14
CA PHE A 231 30.18 -25.28 -9.53
C PHE A 231 30.04 -23.92 -10.21
N ILE A 232 28.86 -23.65 -10.77
CA ILE A 232 28.52 -22.38 -11.39
C ILE A 232 27.66 -21.60 -10.44
N PRO A 233 28.18 -20.55 -9.77
CA PRO A 233 27.41 -19.74 -8.83
C PRO A 233 26.33 -18.96 -9.57
N GLN A 234 25.22 -18.73 -8.89
CA GLN A 234 24.12 -17.95 -9.38
C GLN A 234 23.91 -16.69 -8.50
N VAL A 235 22.84 -15.97 -8.73
CA VAL A 235 22.65 -14.62 -8.18
C VAL A 235 22.77 -14.55 -6.67
N PHE A 236 22.21 -15.51 -5.93
CA PHE A 236 22.33 -15.56 -4.46
C PHE A 236 23.80 -15.74 -4.03
N THR A 237 24.47 -16.74 -4.57
CA THR A 237 25.87 -17.03 -4.21
C THR A 237 26.79 -15.86 -4.56
N ASN A 238 26.57 -15.21 -5.70
CA ASN A 238 27.33 -14.03 -6.10
C ASN A 238 27.11 -12.86 -5.13
N ALA A 239 25.86 -12.59 -4.73
CA ALA A 239 25.54 -11.57 -3.75
C ALA A 239 26.14 -11.89 -2.36
N TYR A 240 26.08 -13.16 -1.95
CA TYR A 240 26.67 -13.65 -0.70
C TYR A 240 28.18 -13.44 -0.67
N VAL A 241 28.88 -13.87 -1.72
CA VAL A 241 30.36 -13.70 -1.84
C VAL A 241 30.72 -12.22 -1.83
N CYS A 242 29.97 -11.39 -2.59
CA CYS A 242 30.20 -9.95 -2.62
C CYS A 242 30.01 -9.31 -1.23
N ALA A 243 28.98 -9.69 -0.49
CA ALA A 243 28.70 -9.15 0.84
C ALA A 243 29.82 -9.47 1.86
N TYR A 244 30.38 -10.67 1.80
CA TYR A 244 31.49 -11.03 2.67
C TYR A 244 32.83 -10.40 2.28
N ARG A 245 33.01 -10.10 1.00
CA ARG A 245 34.25 -9.42 0.51
C ARG A 245 34.23 -7.91 0.79
N HIS A 246 33.01 -7.31 0.82
CA HIS A 246 32.80 -5.87 0.95
C HIS A 246 31.92 -5.56 2.15
N ARG A 247 32.39 -5.91 3.35
CA ARG A 247 31.61 -5.82 4.61
C ARG A 247 31.13 -4.40 4.96
N GLU A 248 31.83 -3.39 4.51
CA GLU A 248 31.53 -1.98 4.77
C GLU A 248 30.50 -1.41 3.80
N ASP A 249 30.23 -2.10 2.70
CA ASP A 249 29.32 -1.65 1.66
C ASP A 249 27.97 -2.34 1.76
N PRO A 250 26.85 -1.64 1.50
CA PRO A 250 25.54 -2.28 1.39
C PRO A 250 25.44 -3.07 0.07
N ILE A 251 25.15 -4.34 0.17
CA ILE A 251 24.93 -5.23 -0.98
C ILE A 251 23.44 -5.52 -1.09
N TYR A 252 22.88 -5.42 -2.30
CA TYR A 252 21.46 -5.57 -2.55
C TYR A 252 21.19 -6.78 -3.44
N LEU A 253 20.40 -7.73 -2.92
CA LEU A 253 19.80 -8.81 -3.70
C LEU A 253 18.32 -8.45 -3.95
N ILE A 254 17.97 -8.22 -5.20
CA ILE A 254 16.64 -7.79 -5.61
C ILE A 254 15.95 -8.94 -6.33
N ILE A 255 14.78 -9.34 -5.83
CA ILE A 255 13.95 -10.42 -6.37
C ILE A 255 12.64 -9.84 -6.90
N GLU A 256 12.52 -9.73 -8.22
CA GLU A 256 11.27 -9.30 -8.84
C GLU A 256 10.29 -10.46 -8.95
N GLU A 257 8.99 -10.17 -8.75
CA GLU A 257 7.88 -11.12 -8.87
C GLU A 257 8.06 -12.39 -8.02
N ILE A 258 8.41 -12.20 -6.73
CA ILE A 258 8.75 -13.31 -5.82
C ILE A 258 7.67 -14.40 -5.74
N ASN A 259 6.40 -14.03 -5.89
CA ASN A 259 5.26 -14.95 -5.84
C ASN A 259 5.02 -15.75 -7.14
N ARG A 260 5.79 -15.49 -8.21
CA ARG A 260 5.73 -16.30 -9.44
C ARG A 260 6.57 -17.56 -9.38
N GLY A 261 7.47 -17.67 -8.41
CA GLY A 261 8.26 -18.88 -8.17
C GLY A 261 7.81 -19.62 -6.92
N ASN A 262 8.10 -20.92 -6.87
CA ASN A 262 7.90 -21.71 -5.66
C ASN A 262 8.99 -21.34 -4.63
N CYS A 263 8.70 -20.38 -3.75
CA CYS A 263 9.68 -19.87 -2.78
C CYS A 263 10.26 -20.97 -1.89
N ALA A 264 9.48 -21.96 -1.48
CA ALA A 264 9.97 -23.06 -0.66
C ALA A 264 11.01 -23.91 -1.40
N GLN A 265 10.80 -24.17 -2.68
CA GLN A 265 11.74 -24.90 -3.53
C GLN A 265 12.97 -24.06 -3.88
N ILE A 266 12.79 -22.78 -4.17
CA ILE A 266 13.88 -21.88 -4.60
C ILE A 266 14.84 -21.61 -3.46
N PHE A 267 14.31 -21.32 -2.26
CA PHE A 267 15.14 -21.04 -1.09
C PHE A 267 15.68 -22.31 -0.44
N GLY A 268 14.93 -23.41 -0.46
CA GLY A 268 15.35 -24.65 0.20
C GLY A 268 15.81 -24.41 1.64
N ASP A 269 17.01 -24.87 1.99
CA ASP A 269 17.58 -24.69 3.33
C ASP A 269 17.93 -23.24 3.67
N LEU A 270 18.16 -22.38 2.65
CA LEU A 270 18.40 -20.94 2.84
C LEU A 270 17.24 -20.24 3.56
N PHE A 271 16.08 -20.85 3.54
CA PHE A 271 14.89 -20.36 4.27
C PHE A 271 15.18 -20.10 5.76
N GLN A 272 16.02 -20.92 6.40
CA GLN A 272 16.39 -20.73 7.80
C GLN A 272 17.25 -19.49 8.03
N LEU A 273 17.98 -19.06 7.02
CA LEU A 273 18.85 -17.89 7.10
C LEU A 273 18.07 -16.56 7.13
N LEU A 274 16.80 -16.61 6.74
CA LEU A 274 15.92 -15.44 6.72
C LEU A 274 15.41 -15.03 8.11
N ASP A 275 15.59 -15.83 9.16
CA ASP A 275 15.43 -15.40 10.54
C ASP A 275 16.68 -14.62 10.94
N ARG A 276 16.57 -13.30 11.12
CA ARG A 276 17.70 -12.37 11.28
C ARG A 276 17.52 -11.44 12.48
N THR A 277 18.56 -11.33 13.31
CA THR A 277 18.62 -10.37 14.43
C THR A 277 19.81 -9.44 14.19
N ASN A 278 19.61 -8.14 14.36
CA ASN A 278 20.61 -7.10 14.08
C ASN A 278 21.22 -7.18 12.68
N GLY A 279 20.45 -7.71 11.72
CA GLY A 279 20.88 -7.82 10.34
C GLY A 279 21.59 -9.11 9.96
N GLU A 280 22.03 -9.94 10.89
CA GLU A 280 22.65 -11.24 10.62
C GLU A 280 21.68 -12.41 10.85
N SER A 281 21.89 -13.54 10.16
CA SER A 281 21.12 -14.76 10.38
C SER A 281 21.29 -15.28 11.80
N ASP A 282 20.18 -15.60 12.46
CA ASP A 282 20.15 -16.23 13.79
C ASP A 282 20.68 -17.67 13.74
N TYR A 283 20.44 -18.35 12.63
CA TYR A 283 20.82 -19.73 12.41
C TYR A 283 21.85 -19.83 11.30
N ALA A 284 22.73 -20.82 11.40
CA ALA A 284 23.63 -21.22 10.33
C ALA A 284 23.11 -22.49 9.67
N ILE A 285 23.37 -22.64 8.38
CA ILE A 285 23.15 -23.87 7.66
C ILE A 285 24.49 -24.40 7.10
N LYS A 286 24.58 -25.72 6.96
CA LYS A 286 25.76 -26.33 6.33
C LYS A 286 25.54 -26.38 4.81
N PRO A 287 26.39 -25.74 4.01
CA PRO A 287 26.30 -25.84 2.57
C PRO A 287 26.62 -27.24 2.06
N ASP A 288 26.16 -27.56 0.86
CA ASP A 288 26.61 -28.75 0.19
C ASP A 288 28.14 -28.69 -0.12
N THR A 289 28.72 -29.85 -0.39
CA THR A 289 30.19 -29.96 -0.55
C THR A 289 30.75 -29.10 -1.67
N GLU A 290 30.01 -28.94 -2.77
CA GLU A 290 30.50 -28.21 -3.93
C GLU A 290 30.35 -26.69 -3.73
N LEU A 291 29.25 -26.23 -3.14
CA LEU A 291 29.08 -24.84 -2.72
C LEU A 291 30.15 -24.47 -1.68
N ALA A 292 30.42 -25.36 -0.68
CA ALA A 292 31.45 -25.13 0.33
C ALA A 292 32.86 -24.95 -0.30
N LYS A 293 33.22 -25.84 -1.22
CA LYS A 293 34.50 -25.72 -1.95
C LYS A 293 34.61 -24.42 -2.75
N TYR A 294 33.50 -24.04 -3.42
CA TYR A 294 33.44 -22.79 -4.16
C TYR A 294 33.66 -21.59 -3.23
N LEU A 295 32.91 -21.52 -2.12
CA LEU A 295 33.01 -20.44 -1.15
C LEU A 295 34.40 -20.33 -0.55
N ALA A 296 35.00 -21.48 -0.18
CA ALA A 296 36.41 -21.53 0.28
C ALA A 296 37.38 -20.96 -0.76
N SER A 297 37.18 -21.28 -2.03
CA SER A 297 37.98 -20.73 -3.13
C SER A 297 37.85 -19.22 -3.29
N GLN A 298 36.70 -18.66 -2.87
CA GLN A 298 36.45 -17.21 -2.88
C GLN A 298 36.94 -16.50 -1.60
N GLY A 299 37.46 -17.25 -0.62
CA GLY A 299 37.95 -16.71 0.64
C GLY A 299 36.86 -16.21 1.59
N VAL A 300 35.64 -16.74 1.46
CA VAL A 300 34.50 -16.40 2.31
C VAL A 300 34.07 -17.59 3.16
N PRO A 301 33.27 -17.40 4.24
CA PRO A 301 32.81 -18.49 5.09
C PRO A 301 32.19 -19.64 4.29
N SER A 302 32.67 -20.86 4.52
CA SER A 302 32.34 -22.03 3.72
C SER A 302 31.90 -23.27 4.51
N GLU A 303 32.17 -23.31 5.82
CA GLU A 303 31.74 -24.40 6.68
C GLU A 303 30.30 -24.24 7.12
N GLU A 304 29.89 -22.99 7.37
CA GLU A 304 28.57 -22.57 7.76
C GLU A 304 28.17 -21.33 6.97
N LEU A 305 26.94 -21.33 6.44
CA LEU A 305 26.35 -20.16 5.81
C LEU A 305 25.56 -19.35 6.83
N LYS A 306 25.78 -18.02 6.85
CA LYS A 306 24.97 -17.02 7.53
C LYS A 306 24.86 -15.79 6.64
N LEU A 307 23.70 -15.19 6.55
CA LEU A 307 23.57 -13.91 5.85
C LEU A 307 24.22 -12.81 6.70
N PRO A 308 25.13 -12.04 6.14
CA PRO A 308 25.76 -10.93 6.83
C PRO A 308 24.83 -9.71 6.90
N ASP A 309 25.10 -8.82 7.85
CA ASP A 309 24.30 -7.63 8.15
C ASP A 309 24.25 -6.60 7.01
N ASN A 310 25.23 -6.60 6.12
CA ASN A 310 25.28 -5.72 4.96
C ASN A 310 24.59 -6.29 3.70
N LEU A 311 24.03 -7.52 3.74
CA LEU A 311 23.28 -8.10 2.61
C LEU A 311 21.79 -7.80 2.76
N HIS A 312 21.30 -6.83 2.02
CA HIS A 312 19.90 -6.45 1.93
C HIS A 312 19.18 -7.29 0.88
N ILE A 313 17.99 -7.82 1.23
CA ILE A 313 17.18 -8.62 0.30
C ILE A 313 15.83 -7.93 0.11
N TYR A 314 15.60 -7.39 -1.07
CA TYR A 314 14.34 -6.74 -1.41
C TYR A 314 13.59 -7.53 -2.48
N ALA A 315 12.29 -7.65 -2.31
CA ALA A 315 11.46 -8.35 -3.28
C ALA A 315 10.24 -7.53 -3.67
N THR A 316 9.72 -7.77 -4.88
CA THR A 316 8.45 -7.22 -5.34
C THR A 316 7.42 -8.32 -5.54
N MET A 317 6.15 -8.00 -5.29
CA MET A 317 5.03 -8.92 -5.43
C MET A 317 3.81 -8.20 -5.96
N ASN A 318 3.23 -8.71 -7.05
CA ASN A 318 1.91 -8.28 -7.50
C ASN A 318 0.83 -9.08 -6.76
N THR A 319 -0.16 -8.39 -6.18
CA THR A 319 -1.28 -9.04 -5.50
C THR A 319 -2.32 -9.59 -6.48
N SER A 320 -2.44 -8.98 -7.66
CA SER A 320 -3.38 -9.40 -8.72
C SER A 320 -3.10 -10.78 -9.29
N ASP A 321 -1.83 -11.13 -9.36
CA ASP A 321 -1.42 -12.45 -9.80
C ASP A 321 -1.71 -13.43 -8.66
N GLN A 322 -2.91 -14.00 -8.64
CA GLN A 322 -3.26 -15.13 -7.78
C GLN A 322 -2.37 -16.31 -8.18
N SER A 323 -1.20 -16.24 -7.62
CA SER A 323 0.03 -16.87 -7.98
C SER A 323 -0.13 -18.38 -8.15
N LEU A 324 0.59 -18.88 -9.12
CA LEU A 324 0.84 -20.30 -9.25
C LEU A 324 1.40 -20.92 -7.94
N PHE A 325 2.02 -20.10 -7.09
CA PHE A 325 2.66 -20.54 -5.84
C PHE A 325 2.34 -19.58 -4.67
N PRO A 326 1.31 -19.89 -3.87
CA PRO A 326 1.03 -19.10 -2.67
C PRO A 326 2.17 -19.22 -1.66
N MET A 327 2.65 -18.08 -1.16
CA MET A 327 3.62 -18.05 -0.08
C MET A 327 2.93 -18.40 1.25
N ASP A 328 3.47 -19.35 1.99
CA ASP A 328 2.98 -19.71 3.31
C ASP A 328 3.26 -18.65 4.39
N SER A 329 2.60 -18.78 5.52
CA SER A 329 2.75 -17.82 6.63
C SER A 329 4.14 -17.88 7.27
N ALA A 330 4.80 -19.06 7.25
CA ALA A 330 6.13 -19.23 7.81
C ALA A 330 7.18 -18.48 6.97
N PHE A 331 7.00 -18.43 5.64
CA PHE A 331 7.83 -17.63 4.75
C PHE A 331 7.58 -16.13 4.97
N LYS A 332 6.30 -15.71 4.94
CA LYS A 332 5.93 -14.29 5.06
C LYS A 332 6.40 -13.65 6.36
N ARG A 333 6.32 -14.36 7.50
CA ARG A 333 6.71 -13.83 8.82
C ARG A 333 8.18 -13.41 8.93
N ARG A 334 9.04 -13.91 8.03
CA ARG A 334 10.47 -13.59 8.01
C ARG A 334 10.78 -12.29 7.25
N TRP A 335 9.78 -11.72 6.60
CA TRP A 335 9.92 -10.52 5.80
C TRP A 335 9.19 -9.35 6.43
N ALA A 336 9.76 -8.17 6.33
CA ALA A 336 8.99 -6.96 6.45
C ALA A 336 8.09 -6.85 5.20
N MET A 337 6.80 -6.55 5.41
CA MET A 337 5.83 -6.43 4.34
C MET A 337 5.47 -4.96 4.16
N GLU A 338 5.75 -4.39 2.99
CA GLU A 338 5.50 -2.98 2.67
C GLU A 338 4.43 -2.88 1.58
N TYR A 339 3.26 -2.39 1.95
CA TYR A 339 2.17 -2.17 1.00
C TYR A 339 2.40 -0.89 0.20
N MET A 340 2.29 -1.00 -1.12
CA MET A 340 2.39 0.12 -2.06
C MET A 340 0.99 0.53 -2.54
N PRO A 341 0.34 1.52 -1.87
CA PRO A 341 -0.98 1.97 -2.26
C PRO A 341 -0.95 2.71 -3.60
N ILE A 342 -2.11 2.77 -4.26
CA ILE A 342 -2.29 3.59 -5.45
C ILE A 342 -2.25 5.07 -5.05
N ASN A 343 -1.44 5.86 -5.73
CA ASN A 343 -1.31 7.28 -5.48
C ASN A 343 -1.99 8.13 -6.57
N TYR A 344 -3.24 8.50 -6.35
CA TYR A 344 -4.01 9.35 -7.27
C TYR A 344 -3.53 10.81 -7.31
N THR A 345 -2.65 11.24 -6.41
CA THR A 345 -2.08 12.59 -6.37
C THR A 345 -0.65 12.64 -6.92
N GLN A 346 -0.16 11.54 -7.48
CA GLN A 346 1.20 11.44 -7.99
C GLN A 346 1.45 12.42 -9.14
N LYS A 347 2.34 13.41 -8.94
CA LYS A 347 2.57 14.55 -9.85
C LYS A 347 2.88 14.13 -11.29
N LYS A 348 3.73 13.13 -11.48
CA LYS A 348 4.11 12.68 -12.83
C LYS A 348 2.95 11.98 -13.54
N ALA A 349 2.24 11.09 -12.86
CA ALA A 349 1.10 10.37 -13.44
C ALA A 349 -0.11 11.30 -13.69
N SER A 350 -0.24 12.39 -12.94
CA SER A 350 -1.27 13.41 -13.16
C SER A 350 -1.15 14.14 -14.47
N THR A 351 0.02 14.09 -15.12
CA THR A 351 0.22 14.68 -16.46
C THR A 351 -0.12 13.71 -17.59
N PHE A 352 -0.34 12.43 -17.30
CA PHE A 352 -0.62 11.44 -18.34
C PHE A 352 -2.03 11.59 -18.87
N THR A 353 -2.18 11.38 -20.18
CA THR A 353 -3.44 11.50 -20.89
C THR A 353 -3.75 10.25 -21.70
N ILE A 354 -5.04 10.04 -21.94
CA ILE A 354 -5.59 9.04 -22.85
C ILE A 354 -6.16 9.81 -24.05
N GLU A 355 -5.68 9.57 -25.25
CA GLU A 355 -6.23 10.17 -26.46
C GLU A 355 -7.30 9.26 -27.06
N VAL A 356 -8.54 9.76 -27.14
CA VAL A 356 -9.70 9.06 -27.73
C VAL A 356 -10.46 10.05 -28.62
N ALA A 357 -10.77 9.67 -29.84
CA ALA A 357 -11.45 10.52 -30.83
C ALA A 357 -10.75 11.88 -31.05
N GLY A 358 -9.43 11.95 -30.95
CA GLY A 358 -8.63 13.19 -31.07
C GLY A 358 -8.74 14.13 -29.87
N GLN A 359 -9.32 13.69 -28.77
CA GLN A 359 -9.42 14.44 -27.51
C GLN A 359 -8.61 13.75 -26.41
N LYS A 360 -8.00 14.53 -25.51
CA LYS A 360 -7.18 14.03 -24.39
C LYS A 360 -7.96 14.01 -23.09
N TYR A 361 -8.00 12.86 -22.45
CA TYR A 361 -8.65 12.63 -21.16
C TYR A 361 -7.63 12.39 -20.07
N PRO A 362 -7.83 12.89 -18.83
CA PRO A 362 -6.87 12.75 -17.74
C PRO A 362 -6.82 11.32 -17.22
N TRP A 363 -5.62 10.70 -17.25
CA TRP A 363 -5.41 9.31 -16.81
C TRP A 363 -5.84 9.06 -15.37
N ILE A 364 -5.44 9.93 -14.43
CA ILE A 364 -5.72 9.73 -13.00
C ILE A 364 -7.22 9.72 -12.72
N LYS A 365 -7.99 10.61 -13.36
CA LYS A 365 -9.46 10.60 -13.18
C LYS A 365 -10.10 9.33 -13.75
N PHE A 366 -9.61 8.85 -14.89
CA PHE A 366 -10.02 7.55 -15.40
C PHE A 366 -9.68 6.43 -14.42
N LEU A 367 -8.48 6.45 -13.86
CA LEU A 367 -8.01 5.47 -12.91
C LEU A 367 -8.86 5.41 -11.64
N GLU A 368 -9.25 6.56 -11.09
CA GLU A 368 -10.17 6.64 -9.95
C GLU A 368 -11.49 5.93 -10.23
N MET A 369 -12.14 6.27 -11.35
CA MET A 369 -13.42 5.69 -11.73
C MET A 369 -13.34 4.18 -11.95
N VAL A 370 -12.33 3.74 -12.72
CA VAL A 370 -12.21 2.34 -13.10
C VAL A 370 -11.82 1.46 -11.93
N ASN A 371 -10.97 1.94 -11.02
CA ASN A 371 -10.57 1.19 -9.84
C ASN A 371 -11.72 1.02 -8.85
N GLU A 372 -12.53 2.04 -8.62
CA GLU A 372 -13.75 1.90 -7.82
C GLU A 372 -14.68 0.84 -8.45
N ARG A 373 -14.81 0.88 -9.78
CA ARG A 373 -15.64 -0.11 -10.48
C ARG A 373 -15.07 -1.52 -10.40
N ILE A 374 -13.72 -1.68 -10.40
CA ILE A 374 -13.06 -2.96 -10.20
C ILE A 374 -13.42 -3.55 -8.84
N VAL A 375 -13.28 -2.77 -7.77
CA VAL A 375 -13.60 -3.22 -6.41
C VAL A 375 -15.07 -3.62 -6.31
N ASN A 376 -15.98 -2.76 -6.79
CA ASN A 376 -17.42 -3.03 -6.74
C ASN A 376 -17.86 -4.26 -7.56
N ALA A 377 -17.12 -4.59 -8.62
CA ALA A 377 -17.43 -5.73 -9.48
C ALA A 377 -16.77 -7.04 -9.05
N THR A 378 -15.63 -6.98 -8.37
CA THR A 378 -14.81 -8.16 -8.05
C THR A 378 -14.72 -8.46 -6.56
N ASP A 379 -15.21 -7.57 -5.70
CA ASP A 379 -15.01 -7.58 -4.24
C ASP A 379 -13.52 -7.72 -3.84
N SER A 380 -12.60 -7.20 -4.70
CA SER A 380 -11.16 -7.31 -4.51
C SER A 380 -10.43 -6.06 -4.99
N GLU A 381 -9.53 -5.55 -4.13
CA GLU A 381 -8.61 -4.47 -4.48
C GLU A 381 -7.40 -4.95 -5.29
N ASP A 382 -7.13 -6.25 -5.29
CA ASP A 382 -5.93 -6.83 -5.91
C ASP A 382 -5.86 -6.60 -7.42
N LYS A 383 -7.03 -6.51 -8.08
CA LYS A 383 -7.15 -6.31 -9.52
C LYS A 383 -7.15 -4.82 -9.94
N GLN A 384 -7.02 -3.90 -9.02
CA GLN A 384 -6.90 -2.48 -9.34
C GLN A 384 -5.63 -2.18 -10.14
N MET A 385 -5.60 -1.05 -10.82
CA MET A 385 -4.42 -0.56 -11.54
C MET A 385 -3.77 0.57 -10.76
N GLY A 386 -2.45 0.57 -10.67
CA GLY A 386 -1.68 1.68 -10.12
C GLY A 386 -1.49 2.82 -11.13
N GLU A 387 -1.07 3.97 -10.63
CA GLU A 387 -0.90 5.21 -11.38
C GLU A 387 0.11 5.10 -12.54
N PHE A 388 1.08 4.20 -12.44
CA PHE A 388 2.07 3.90 -13.47
C PHE A 388 1.74 2.66 -14.30
N PHE A 389 0.48 2.24 -14.33
CA PHE A 389 0.04 1.19 -15.24
C PHE A 389 0.28 1.58 -16.71
N ILE A 390 0.12 2.87 -17.02
CA ILE A 390 0.70 3.50 -18.21
C ILE A 390 1.96 4.29 -17.82
N LYS A 391 2.85 4.54 -18.79
CA LYS A 391 4.16 5.19 -18.51
C LYS A 391 4.26 6.61 -19.09
N GLY A 392 3.20 7.11 -19.66
CA GLY A 392 3.08 8.39 -20.34
C GLY A 392 1.74 8.53 -21.02
N ASP A 393 1.60 9.53 -21.91
CA ASP A 393 0.43 9.66 -22.76
C ASP A 393 0.26 8.41 -23.63
N VAL A 394 -0.97 7.95 -23.80
CA VAL A 394 -1.33 6.80 -24.62
C VAL A 394 -2.36 7.20 -25.68
N ASP A 395 -2.17 6.73 -26.90
CA ASP A 395 -3.19 6.83 -27.93
C ASP A 395 -4.30 5.78 -27.73
N GLU A 396 -5.37 5.92 -28.49
CA GLU A 396 -6.52 5.02 -28.41
C GLU A 396 -6.14 3.55 -28.60
N ARG A 397 -5.27 3.27 -29.54
CA ARG A 397 -4.84 1.90 -29.85
C ARG A 397 -4.04 1.28 -28.71
N GLU A 398 -3.12 2.05 -28.11
CA GLU A 398 -2.35 1.60 -26.94
C GLU A 398 -3.26 1.45 -25.73
N PHE A 399 -4.19 2.37 -25.52
CA PHE A 399 -5.18 2.28 -24.45
C PHE A 399 -6.02 1.01 -24.55
N ILE A 400 -6.56 0.69 -25.75
CA ILE A 400 -7.34 -0.53 -25.98
C ILE A 400 -6.47 -1.78 -25.72
N ASN A 401 -5.29 -1.84 -26.31
CA ASN A 401 -4.45 -3.04 -26.26
C ASN A 401 -3.82 -3.27 -24.87
N LYS A 402 -3.78 -2.28 -24.03
CA LYS A 402 -3.16 -2.39 -22.71
C LYS A 402 -4.18 -2.32 -21.58
N VAL A 403 -4.92 -1.22 -21.48
CA VAL A 403 -5.84 -0.97 -20.38
C VAL A 403 -7.13 -1.75 -20.55
N MET A 404 -7.77 -1.62 -21.71
CA MET A 404 -9.02 -2.35 -21.99
C MET A 404 -8.79 -3.86 -22.06
N PHE A 405 -7.64 -4.30 -22.58
CA PHE A 405 -7.26 -5.71 -22.58
C PHE A 405 -7.09 -6.25 -21.18
N TYR A 406 -6.42 -5.51 -20.29
CA TYR A 406 -6.29 -5.88 -18.86
C TYR A 406 -7.67 -6.01 -18.20
N LEU A 407 -8.52 -5.00 -18.38
CA LEU A 407 -9.88 -5.04 -17.84
C LEU A 407 -10.66 -6.25 -18.38
N TRP A 408 -10.52 -6.54 -19.67
CA TRP A 408 -11.18 -7.67 -20.30
C TRP A 408 -10.67 -9.02 -19.83
N ASN A 409 -9.35 -9.22 -19.88
CA ASN A 409 -8.73 -10.53 -19.73
C ASN A 409 -8.43 -10.90 -18.26
N ASP A 410 -8.05 -9.91 -17.45
CA ASP A 410 -7.58 -10.16 -16.07
C ASP A 410 -8.64 -9.79 -15.03
N VAL A 411 -9.41 -8.72 -15.26
CA VAL A 411 -10.43 -8.28 -14.33
C VAL A 411 -11.76 -8.98 -14.56
N CYS A 412 -12.26 -8.94 -15.80
CA CYS A 412 -13.64 -9.33 -16.13
C CYS A 412 -13.79 -10.77 -16.63
N LYS A 413 -12.72 -11.51 -16.80
CA LYS A 413 -12.76 -12.87 -17.37
C LYS A 413 -13.78 -13.77 -16.68
N ASP A 414 -13.84 -13.73 -15.36
CA ASP A 414 -14.76 -14.54 -14.56
C ASP A 414 -16.16 -13.90 -14.44
N LEU A 415 -16.26 -12.58 -14.66
CA LEU A 415 -17.51 -11.81 -14.60
C LEU A 415 -18.34 -11.97 -15.89
N TYR A 416 -17.74 -12.46 -16.96
CA TYR A 416 -18.37 -12.65 -18.27
C TYR A 416 -19.36 -13.82 -18.37
N ASN A 417 -19.57 -14.52 -17.26
CA ASN A 417 -20.62 -15.51 -17.21
C ASN A 417 -21.98 -14.78 -17.23
N PRO A 418 -22.85 -15.04 -18.26
CA PRO A 418 -24.15 -14.38 -18.37
C PRO A 418 -25.08 -14.56 -17.15
N ARG A 419 -24.73 -15.44 -16.25
CA ARG A 419 -25.46 -15.70 -15.01
C ARG A 419 -25.08 -14.78 -13.83
N HIS A 420 -23.98 -14.01 -13.97
CA HIS A 420 -23.49 -13.08 -12.93
C HIS A 420 -23.55 -11.61 -13.38
N VAL A 421 -24.57 -11.25 -14.08
CA VAL A 421 -24.77 -10.01 -14.85
C VAL A 421 -24.85 -8.73 -14.02
N GLN A 422 -24.86 -8.78 -12.69
CA GLN A 422 -25.00 -7.57 -11.85
C GLN A 422 -23.74 -6.69 -11.76
N GLY A 423 -22.60 -7.14 -12.31
CA GLY A 423 -21.30 -6.44 -12.25
C GLY A 423 -20.71 -6.03 -13.60
N ALA A 424 -21.48 -5.98 -14.67
CA ALA A 424 -20.95 -5.79 -16.00
C ALA A 424 -20.22 -4.46 -16.19
N PHE A 425 -18.93 -4.58 -16.53
CA PHE A 425 -18.04 -3.47 -16.81
C PHE A 425 -18.34 -2.79 -18.15
N PHE A 426 -18.80 -3.56 -19.14
CA PHE A 426 -18.93 -3.14 -20.53
C PHE A 426 -20.40 -3.05 -20.96
N LEU A 427 -21.25 -2.43 -20.11
CA LEU A 427 -22.65 -2.17 -20.45
C LEU A 427 -22.77 -1.08 -21.50
N ARG A 428 -23.50 -1.35 -22.57
CA ARG A 428 -24.01 -0.29 -23.45
C ARG A 428 -25.13 0.45 -22.73
N VAL A 429 -25.01 1.76 -22.60
CA VAL A 429 -26.11 2.60 -22.18
C VAL A 429 -27.06 2.71 -23.37
N LYS A 430 -28.10 1.88 -23.41
CA LYS A 430 -29.20 2.09 -24.36
C LYS A 430 -30.13 3.17 -23.83
N ASP A 431 -30.61 4.00 -24.76
CA ASP A 431 -31.72 4.92 -24.52
C ASP A 431 -32.89 4.20 -23.82
N LYS A 432 -33.52 4.88 -22.87
CA LYS A 432 -34.45 4.40 -21.84
C LYS A 432 -35.74 3.67 -22.34
N LEU A 433 -35.82 3.19 -23.56
CA LEU A 433 -37.09 2.78 -24.19
C LEU A 433 -37.17 1.33 -24.67
N GLU A 434 -36.15 0.49 -24.56
CA GLU A 434 -36.29 -0.92 -24.98
C GLU A 434 -35.76 -1.91 -23.92
N THR A 435 -36.70 -2.70 -23.47
CA THR A 435 -36.73 -3.80 -22.53
C THR A 435 -35.58 -4.84 -22.63
N GLU A 436 -35.05 -5.18 -21.45
CA GLU A 436 -34.68 -6.52 -20.97
C GLU A 436 -33.47 -7.28 -21.54
N LYS A 437 -32.64 -6.76 -22.39
CA LYS A 437 -31.31 -7.35 -22.64
C LYS A 437 -30.23 -6.32 -22.43
N ASN A 438 -29.45 -6.51 -21.36
CA ASN A 438 -28.18 -5.82 -21.18
C ASN A 438 -27.31 -6.14 -22.41
N ASP A 439 -27.06 -5.14 -23.22
CA ASP A 439 -26.25 -5.27 -24.42
C ASP A 439 -24.82 -4.88 -24.05
N TYR A 440 -23.90 -5.84 -24.15
CA TYR A 440 -22.48 -5.63 -23.87
C TYR A 440 -21.72 -5.57 -25.18
N PHE A 441 -20.72 -4.69 -25.25
CA PHE A 441 -19.80 -4.78 -26.38
C PHE A 441 -18.71 -5.81 -26.08
N THR A 442 -18.24 -6.49 -27.11
CA THR A 442 -17.14 -7.43 -27.03
C THR A 442 -15.81 -6.72 -27.27
N PHE A 443 -14.70 -7.30 -26.77
CA PHE A 443 -13.37 -6.73 -26.99
C PHE A 443 -13.07 -6.54 -28.50
N ALA A 444 -13.49 -7.49 -29.35
CA ALA A 444 -13.32 -7.40 -30.77
C ALA A 444 -14.08 -6.24 -31.45
N GLU A 445 -15.19 -5.80 -30.85
CA GLU A 445 -15.96 -4.66 -31.38
C GLU A 445 -15.23 -3.33 -31.22
N LEU A 446 -14.29 -3.22 -30.30
CA LEU A 446 -13.39 -2.05 -30.17
C LEU A 446 -12.52 -1.81 -31.41
N PHE A 447 -12.29 -2.86 -32.24
CA PHE A 447 -11.50 -2.81 -33.46
C PHE A 447 -12.37 -2.90 -34.74
N SER A 448 -13.68 -2.87 -34.60
CA SER A 448 -14.62 -3.00 -35.71
C SER A 448 -15.22 -1.67 -36.12
N ASP A 449 -15.93 -1.68 -37.28
CA ASP A 449 -16.72 -0.54 -37.75
C ASP A 449 -17.78 -0.07 -36.74
N ARG A 450 -18.12 -0.88 -35.74
CA ARG A 450 -19.03 -0.50 -34.64
C ARG A 450 -18.41 0.50 -33.68
N ASN A 451 -17.08 0.62 -33.63
CA ASN A 451 -16.35 1.64 -32.89
C ASN A 451 -15.95 2.85 -33.75
N GLN A 452 -16.71 3.15 -34.84
CA GLN A 452 -16.49 4.37 -35.60
C GLN A 452 -16.53 5.59 -34.67
N ASP A 453 -15.59 6.52 -34.87
CA ASP A 453 -15.41 7.73 -34.07
C ASP A 453 -15.19 7.41 -32.56
N SER A 454 -14.59 6.25 -32.25
CA SER A 454 -14.31 5.81 -30.86
C SER A 454 -15.55 5.71 -29.97
N ARG A 455 -16.69 5.52 -30.57
CA ARG A 455 -18.01 5.59 -29.90
C ARG A 455 -18.11 4.67 -28.70
N LEU A 456 -17.64 3.41 -28.81
CA LEU A 456 -17.73 2.43 -27.71
C LEU A 456 -16.87 2.83 -26.49
N LEU A 457 -15.71 3.46 -26.72
CA LEU A 457 -14.86 3.97 -25.65
C LEU A 457 -15.51 5.17 -24.97
N LEU A 458 -16.09 6.08 -25.73
CA LEU A 458 -16.79 7.25 -25.17
C LEU A 458 -18.02 6.83 -24.39
N GLU A 459 -18.78 5.83 -24.85
CA GLU A 459 -19.90 5.23 -24.12
C GLU A 459 -19.41 4.58 -22.82
N PHE A 460 -18.27 3.88 -22.85
CA PHE A 460 -17.65 3.29 -21.67
C PHE A 460 -17.21 4.36 -20.66
N PHE A 461 -16.58 5.43 -21.10
CA PHE A 461 -16.18 6.55 -20.25
C PHE A 461 -17.40 7.21 -19.60
N ALA A 462 -18.45 7.48 -20.36
CA ALA A 462 -19.69 8.06 -19.83
C ALA A 462 -20.38 7.13 -18.81
N TYR A 463 -20.34 5.81 -19.04
CA TYR A 463 -20.86 4.83 -18.11
C TYR A 463 -20.07 4.83 -16.78
N LEU A 464 -18.74 4.79 -16.83
CA LEU A 464 -17.90 4.86 -15.64
C LEU A 464 -18.15 6.14 -14.84
N GLU A 465 -18.20 7.29 -15.53
CA GLU A 465 -18.49 8.58 -14.89
C GLU A 465 -19.86 8.59 -14.21
N SER A 466 -20.88 8.07 -14.88
CA SER A 466 -22.24 7.98 -14.32
C SER A 466 -22.26 7.13 -13.05
N LYS A 467 -21.58 5.98 -13.06
CA LYS A 467 -21.51 5.11 -11.88
C LYS A 467 -20.70 5.73 -10.76
N TYR A 468 -19.58 6.35 -11.05
CA TYR A 468 -18.78 7.03 -10.05
C TYR A 468 -19.52 8.21 -9.41
N LYS A 469 -20.32 8.97 -10.17
CA LYS A 469 -21.21 10.02 -9.64
C LYS A 469 -22.30 9.46 -8.73
N GLU A 470 -22.87 8.35 -9.12
CA GLU A 470 -23.95 7.70 -8.36
C GLU A 470 -23.42 7.12 -7.02
N GLU A 471 -22.25 6.49 -7.04
CA GLU A 471 -21.75 5.65 -5.95
C GLU A 471 -20.76 6.38 -5.02
N VAL A 472 -20.01 7.39 -5.53
CA VAL A 472 -18.88 8.00 -4.82
C VAL A 472 -18.97 9.52 -4.70
N ASN A 473 -19.01 10.25 -5.81
CA ASN A 473 -18.93 11.71 -5.83
C ASN A 473 -19.86 12.32 -6.88
N PRO A 474 -21.03 12.83 -6.49
CA PRO A 474 -22.00 13.42 -7.42
C PRO A 474 -21.48 14.62 -8.22
N GLU A 475 -20.45 15.33 -7.72
CA GLU A 475 -19.87 16.51 -8.37
C GLU A 475 -18.68 16.17 -9.28
N PHE A 476 -18.28 14.90 -9.33
CA PHE A 476 -17.16 14.46 -10.15
C PHE A 476 -17.41 14.71 -11.64
N THR A 477 -16.41 15.17 -12.35
CA THR A 477 -16.47 15.38 -13.80
C THR A 477 -15.29 14.72 -14.50
N PHE A 478 -15.60 13.94 -15.52
CA PHE A 478 -14.62 13.34 -16.41
C PHE A 478 -14.87 13.82 -17.85
N GLY A 479 -13.96 14.59 -18.39
CA GLY A 479 -14.06 15.14 -19.73
C GLY A 479 -12.69 15.41 -20.32
N PRO A 480 -12.64 15.75 -21.62
CA PRO A 480 -11.38 16.08 -22.26
C PRO A 480 -10.74 17.33 -21.63
N ILE A 481 -9.41 17.32 -21.62
CA ILE A 481 -8.59 18.45 -21.21
C ILE A 481 -8.57 19.46 -22.35
N GLU A 482 -8.80 20.75 -22.06
CA GLU A 482 -8.73 21.85 -23.05
C GLU A 482 -7.30 22.07 -23.57
#